data_296f77883be50398abfaf2e7e45caab9
#
_entry.id   296f77883be50398abfaf2e7e45caab9
#
_cell.length_a   1.000
_cell.length_b   1.000
_cell.length_c   1.000
_cell.angle_alpha   90.00
_cell.angle_beta   90.00
_cell.angle_gamma   90.00
#
_symmetry.space_group_name_H-M   'P 1'
#
loop_
_entity.id
_entity.type
_entity.pdbx_description
1 polymer ?
#
loop_
_entity_poly.entity_id
_entity_poly.type
_entity_poly.pdbx_seq_one_letter_code
_entity_poly.pdbx_strand_id
1 'polypeptide(L)'
;MPKTVEFINFRPGSSAKNETAIVFVHGFTGDVAKTWRRIPEFLRADPRLNEWDLVGVGYQSNRRFDLTGLWSSDARLEEIAIMLHTRPELSPGKYRRLAFVAHSMGGLVVQQALVSYEDLRNRTSHVVLFGTPSGGLTKARFAAFWKRQIRNMEAEGPFIKALREKWTSLKLDSAPPFAFVAVAGETDQFVPPESSLEPFPQSTGDVIPGNHLTMLDAESAEAPCVQIILQVLCKDAAPQGARSAAKVSI
;
A
#
# COMPACT_ATOMS: atom_id res chain seq x y z
N MET A 1 9.67 -15.93 19.43
CA MET A 1 9.00 -16.65 18.33
C MET A 1 8.72 -15.65 17.21
N PRO A 2 9.03 -15.95 15.95
CA PRO A 2 8.76 -15.04 14.84
C PRO A 2 7.26 -14.75 14.79
N LYS A 3 6.89 -13.47 14.73
CA LYS A 3 5.51 -13.01 14.64
C LYS A 3 4.97 -13.45 13.28
N THR A 4 3.90 -14.22 13.28
CA THR A 4 3.30 -14.80 12.09
C THR A 4 2.69 -13.69 11.23
N VAL A 5 3.16 -13.54 10.00
CA VAL A 5 2.42 -12.79 8.97
C VAL A 5 1.37 -13.74 8.42
N GLU A 6 0.13 -13.30 8.39
CA GLU A 6 -0.98 -14.05 7.87
C GLU A 6 -1.30 -13.58 6.46
N PHE A 7 -1.47 -14.51 5.53
CA PHE A 7 -1.96 -14.24 4.19
C PHE A 7 -3.37 -14.76 4.06
N ILE A 8 -4.32 -13.85 3.81
CA ILE A 8 -5.72 -14.17 3.62
C ILE A 8 -6.04 -14.10 2.14
N ASN A 9 -6.48 -15.23 1.57
CA ASN A 9 -6.99 -15.24 0.21
C ASN A 9 -8.50 -14.91 0.25
N PHE A 10 -8.88 -13.77 -0.31
CA PHE A 10 -10.28 -13.34 -0.40
C PHE A 10 -11.03 -14.01 -1.55
N ARG A 11 -10.36 -14.82 -2.38
CA ARG A 11 -10.99 -15.61 -3.46
C ARG A 11 -10.64 -17.10 -3.30
N PRO A 12 -11.11 -17.78 -2.25
CA PRO A 12 -10.87 -19.20 -2.09
C PRO A 12 -11.62 -19.98 -3.21
N GLY A 13 -10.92 -20.88 -3.90
CA GLY A 13 -11.53 -21.81 -4.85
C GLY A 13 -11.44 -21.42 -6.33
N SER A 14 -10.75 -20.34 -6.70
CA SER A 14 -10.38 -20.14 -8.10
C SER A 14 -9.40 -21.23 -8.54
N SER A 15 -9.85 -22.11 -9.44
CA SER A 15 -9.01 -23.18 -10.03
C SER A 15 -8.04 -22.66 -11.10
N ALA A 16 -8.20 -21.42 -11.53
CA ALA A 16 -7.27 -20.76 -12.43
C ALA A 16 -6.07 -20.28 -11.63
N LYS A 17 -4.87 -20.63 -12.05
CA LYS A 17 -3.63 -20.05 -11.55
C LYS A 17 -3.50 -18.65 -12.13
N ASN A 18 -4.10 -17.66 -11.46
CA ASN A 18 -3.89 -16.28 -11.82
C ASN A 18 -2.42 -15.91 -11.57
N GLU A 19 -1.79 -15.26 -12.52
CA GLU A 19 -0.42 -14.75 -12.39
C GLU A 19 -0.41 -13.30 -11.88
N THR A 20 -1.56 -12.77 -11.49
CA THR A 20 -1.76 -11.40 -11.02
C THR A 20 -2.45 -11.38 -9.66
N ALA A 21 -2.01 -10.49 -8.76
CA ALA A 21 -2.64 -10.34 -7.46
C ALA A 21 -2.81 -8.87 -7.06
N ILE A 22 -3.95 -8.55 -6.45
CA ILE A 22 -4.18 -7.34 -5.68
C ILE A 22 -3.84 -7.65 -4.23
N VAL A 23 -2.84 -6.96 -3.70
CA VAL A 23 -2.29 -7.17 -2.36
C VAL A 23 -2.77 -6.06 -1.44
N PHE A 24 -3.58 -6.41 -0.46
CA PHE A 24 -4.11 -5.49 0.55
C PHE A 24 -3.19 -5.45 1.77
N VAL A 25 -2.66 -4.26 2.09
CA VAL A 25 -1.73 -4.05 3.20
C VAL A 25 -2.35 -3.07 4.19
N HIS A 26 -2.71 -3.57 5.39
CA HIS A 26 -3.33 -2.72 6.41
C HIS A 26 -2.33 -1.92 7.24
N GLY A 27 -2.83 -0.96 8.04
CA GLY A 27 -2.04 -0.19 8.99
C GLY A 27 -1.67 -0.97 10.25
N PHE A 28 -0.96 -0.32 11.14
CA PHE A 28 -0.24 -0.92 12.28
C PHE A 28 -1.10 -1.66 13.31
N THR A 29 -2.31 -1.19 13.62
CA THR A 29 -3.22 -1.87 14.58
C THR A 29 -4.36 -2.57 13.89
N GLY A 30 -4.31 -2.61 12.55
CA GLY A 30 -5.35 -3.17 11.72
C GLY A 30 -5.38 -4.69 11.76
N ASP A 31 -6.53 -5.19 11.49
CA ASP A 31 -6.83 -6.56 11.12
C ASP A 31 -7.23 -6.49 9.65
N VAL A 32 -6.76 -7.41 8.83
CA VAL A 32 -7.03 -7.38 7.38
C VAL A 32 -8.52 -7.32 7.10
N ALA A 33 -9.30 -8.19 7.74
CA ALA A 33 -10.74 -8.26 7.51
C ALA A 33 -11.45 -6.99 8.02
N LYS A 34 -11.03 -6.46 9.16
CA LYS A 34 -11.63 -5.25 9.74
C LYS A 34 -11.26 -3.98 8.99
N THR A 35 -10.06 -3.90 8.43
CA THR A 35 -9.62 -2.73 7.67
C THR A 35 -10.30 -2.67 6.32
N TRP A 36 -10.29 -3.78 5.59
CA TRP A 36 -10.77 -3.82 4.21
C TRP A 36 -12.26 -4.14 4.08
N ARG A 37 -12.87 -4.67 5.18
CA ARG A 37 -14.33 -4.90 5.28
C ARG A 37 -14.89 -5.56 4.01
N ARG A 38 -15.79 -4.84 3.31
CA ARG A 38 -16.48 -5.32 2.13
C ARG A 38 -15.80 -4.98 0.80
N ILE A 39 -14.73 -4.17 0.83
CA ILE A 39 -14.02 -3.79 -0.41
C ILE A 39 -13.63 -5.02 -1.25
N PRO A 40 -13.01 -6.08 -0.68
CA PRO A 40 -12.66 -7.27 -1.46
C PRO A 40 -13.89 -7.98 -2.07
N GLU A 41 -15.07 -7.90 -1.45
CA GLU A 41 -16.30 -8.49 -1.98
C GLU A 41 -16.73 -7.77 -3.27
N PHE A 42 -16.74 -6.43 -3.27
CA PHE A 42 -17.11 -5.64 -4.43
C PHE A 42 -16.10 -5.78 -5.58
N LEU A 43 -14.80 -5.79 -5.26
CA LEU A 43 -13.77 -6.02 -6.27
C LEU A 43 -13.85 -7.42 -6.87
N ARG A 44 -14.16 -8.43 -6.05
CA ARG A 44 -14.36 -9.80 -6.52
C ARG A 44 -15.55 -9.95 -7.45
N ALA A 45 -16.61 -9.16 -7.24
CA ALA A 45 -17.82 -9.18 -8.06
C ALA A 45 -17.64 -8.47 -9.40
N ASP A 46 -16.59 -7.65 -9.57
CA ASP A 46 -16.33 -6.93 -10.81
C ASP A 46 -15.66 -7.86 -11.85
N PRO A 47 -16.30 -8.09 -13.02
CA PRO A 47 -15.79 -9.00 -14.03
C PRO A 47 -14.43 -8.54 -14.64
N ARG A 48 -14.10 -7.27 -14.58
CA ARG A 48 -12.82 -6.72 -15.07
C ARG A 48 -11.62 -7.22 -14.25
N LEU A 49 -11.87 -7.69 -13.03
CA LEU A 49 -10.85 -8.19 -12.11
C LEU A 49 -10.82 -9.72 -11.99
N ASN A 50 -11.46 -10.47 -12.92
CA ASN A 50 -11.51 -11.93 -12.86
C ASN A 50 -10.15 -12.61 -12.91
N GLU A 51 -9.15 -11.98 -13.53
CA GLU A 51 -7.78 -12.49 -13.61
C GLU A 51 -6.91 -12.11 -12.40
N TRP A 52 -7.46 -11.41 -11.42
CA TRP A 52 -6.74 -10.98 -10.24
C TRP A 52 -7.11 -11.82 -9.03
N ASP A 53 -6.11 -12.38 -8.38
CA ASP A 53 -6.28 -12.88 -7.02
C ASP A 53 -6.32 -11.70 -6.04
N LEU A 54 -7.09 -11.83 -4.97
CA LEU A 54 -7.17 -10.83 -3.90
C LEU A 54 -6.52 -11.41 -2.65
N VAL A 55 -5.41 -10.81 -2.21
CA VAL A 55 -4.58 -11.32 -1.13
C VAL A 55 -4.44 -10.26 -0.05
N GLY A 56 -4.91 -10.55 1.15
CA GLY A 56 -4.69 -9.71 2.32
C GLY A 56 -3.40 -10.09 3.04
N VAL A 57 -2.58 -9.11 3.37
CA VAL A 57 -1.37 -9.29 4.17
C VAL A 57 -1.65 -8.77 5.59
N GLY A 58 -1.84 -9.71 6.50
CA GLY A 58 -2.00 -9.45 7.92
C GLY A 58 -0.68 -9.61 8.65
N TYR A 59 -0.32 -8.65 9.47
CA TYR A 59 0.78 -8.78 10.41
C TYR A 59 0.32 -8.44 11.81
N GLN A 60 0.62 -9.32 12.77
CA GLN A 60 0.22 -9.09 14.15
C GLN A 60 0.94 -7.88 14.72
N SER A 61 0.22 -6.80 14.86
CA SER A 61 0.61 -5.69 15.70
C SER A 61 0.12 -5.99 17.12
N ASN A 62 0.95 -6.65 17.95
CA ASN A 62 0.56 -6.98 19.31
C ASN A 62 0.14 -5.73 20.08
N ARG A 63 -1.10 -5.73 20.59
CA ARG A 63 -1.61 -4.77 21.59
C ARG A 63 -0.89 -4.91 22.96
N ARG A 64 -0.12 -5.96 23.17
CA ARG A 64 0.71 -6.17 24.39
C ARG A 64 2.11 -5.66 24.09
N PHE A 65 2.29 -4.47 24.38
CA PHE A 65 3.38 -3.67 24.89
C PHE A 65 4.72 -4.35 25.12
N ASP A 66 5.71 -3.90 24.42
CA ASP A 66 7.04 -3.82 24.98
C ASP A 66 7.12 -2.52 25.81
N LEU A 67 7.06 -2.65 27.14
CA LEU A 67 7.17 -1.55 28.11
C LEU A 67 8.55 -0.90 28.10
N THR A 68 9.50 -1.45 27.35
CA THR A 68 10.92 -1.07 27.38
C THR A 68 11.31 -0.06 26.30
N GLY A 69 10.43 0.33 25.37
CA GLY A 69 10.71 1.40 24.40
C GLY A 69 11.84 1.11 23.40
N LEU A 70 12.25 -0.16 23.26
CA LEU A 70 13.39 -0.59 22.42
C LEU A 70 13.03 -0.89 20.96
N TRP A 71 11.81 -0.59 20.53
CA TRP A 71 11.41 -0.81 19.13
C TRP A 71 11.48 0.49 18.36
N SER A 72 12.53 0.66 17.55
CA SER A 72 12.50 1.67 16.51
C SER A 72 11.42 1.28 15.51
N SER A 73 10.50 2.19 15.24
CA SER A 73 9.44 2.00 14.23
C SER A 73 10.02 1.66 12.85
N ASP A 74 11.19 2.16 12.56
CA ASP A 74 11.91 2.04 11.31
C ASP A 74 12.30 0.58 11.02
N ALA A 75 12.95 -0.10 11.97
CA ALA A 75 13.32 -1.51 11.85
C ALA A 75 12.11 -2.41 11.59
N ARG A 76 10.94 -2.07 12.16
CA ARG A 76 9.74 -2.87 11.97
C ARG A 76 9.09 -2.67 10.59
N LEU A 77 9.10 -1.45 10.07
CA LEU A 77 8.63 -1.18 8.69
C LEU A 77 9.52 -1.90 7.67
N GLU A 78 10.83 -1.88 7.91
CA GLU A 78 11.80 -2.62 7.09
C GLU A 78 11.57 -4.13 7.16
N GLU A 79 11.37 -4.70 8.35
CA GLU A 79 11.07 -6.13 8.53
C GLU A 79 9.81 -6.55 7.75
N ILE A 80 8.73 -5.74 7.78
CA ILE A 80 7.50 -6.04 7.06
C ILE A 80 7.73 -5.86 5.54
N ALA A 81 8.52 -4.88 5.12
CA ALA A 81 8.90 -4.70 3.72
C ALA A 81 9.71 -5.89 3.20
N ILE A 82 10.65 -6.43 3.99
CA ILE A 82 11.36 -7.69 3.70
C ILE A 82 10.35 -8.82 3.52
N MET A 83 9.36 -8.93 4.39
CA MET A 83 8.34 -9.99 4.31
C MET A 83 7.48 -9.88 3.05
N LEU A 84 7.11 -8.68 2.60
CA LEU A 84 6.41 -8.50 1.31
C LEU A 84 7.24 -9.02 0.13
N HIS A 85 8.55 -8.89 0.19
CA HIS A 85 9.47 -9.33 -0.86
C HIS A 85 9.75 -10.84 -0.82
N THR A 86 9.97 -11.39 0.38
CA THR A 86 10.52 -12.75 0.55
C THR A 86 9.49 -13.86 0.70
N ARG A 87 8.20 -13.52 0.91
CA ARG A 87 7.18 -14.53 1.16
C ARG A 87 6.80 -15.32 -0.08
N PRO A 88 6.75 -16.67 0.03
CA PRO A 88 6.39 -17.54 -1.09
C PRO A 88 5.01 -17.22 -1.68
N GLU A 89 4.07 -16.73 -0.84
CA GLU A 89 2.72 -16.35 -1.22
C GLU A 89 2.67 -15.21 -2.25
N LEU A 90 3.72 -14.37 -2.30
CA LEU A 90 3.89 -13.26 -3.25
C LEU A 90 5.09 -13.48 -4.18
N SER A 91 5.64 -14.67 -4.25
CA SER A 91 6.83 -14.98 -5.05
C SER A 91 6.63 -14.74 -6.55
N PRO A 92 7.71 -14.46 -7.31
CA PRO A 92 7.66 -14.36 -8.78
C PRO A 92 7.13 -15.61 -9.46
N GLY A 93 7.35 -16.78 -8.87
CA GLY A 93 6.82 -18.05 -9.38
C GLY A 93 5.31 -18.20 -9.23
N LYS A 94 4.70 -17.42 -8.36
CA LYS A 94 3.24 -17.41 -8.15
C LYS A 94 2.59 -16.23 -8.86
N TYR A 95 3.10 -15.02 -8.69
CA TYR A 95 2.53 -13.81 -9.29
C TYR A 95 3.60 -13.03 -10.05
N ARG A 96 3.39 -12.88 -11.33
CA ARG A 96 4.25 -12.08 -12.22
C ARG A 96 3.92 -10.59 -12.13
N ARG A 97 2.69 -10.26 -11.73
CA ARG A 97 2.21 -8.90 -11.65
C ARG A 97 1.47 -8.67 -10.34
N LEU A 98 1.79 -7.58 -9.67
CA LEU A 98 1.20 -7.19 -8.39
C LEU A 98 0.57 -5.80 -8.49
N ALA A 99 -0.54 -5.63 -7.79
CA ALA A 99 -1.12 -4.32 -7.46
C ALA A 99 -1.17 -4.20 -5.93
N PHE A 100 -0.70 -3.11 -5.37
CA PHE A 100 -0.79 -2.86 -3.93
C PHE A 100 -1.90 -1.87 -3.63
N VAL A 101 -2.77 -2.24 -2.70
CA VAL A 101 -3.77 -1.36 -2.09
C VAL A 101 -3.46 -1.30 -0.61
N ALA A 102 -3.02 -0.15 -0.13
CA ALA A 102 -2.50 -0.02 1.21
C ALA A 102 -3.18 1.11 1.99
N HIS A 103 -3.30 0.94 3.30
CA HIS A 103 -3.90 1.93 4.20
C HIS A 103 -2.94 2.32 5.31
N SER A 104 -2.90 3.62 5.62
CA SER A 104 -2.15 4.14 6.76
C SER A 104 -0.66 3.73 6.68
N MET A 105 -0.12 3.18 7.75
CA MET A 105 1.27 2.70 7.80
C MET A 105 1.57 1.55 6.83
N GLY A 106 0.56 0.78 6.41
CA GLY A 106 0.73 -0.22 5.35
C GLY A 106 1.24 0.39 4.05
N GLY A 107 0.87 1.64 3.77
CA GLY A 107 1.41 2.37 2.62
C GLY A 107 2.89 2.73 2.75
N LEU A 108 3.39 3.02 3.95
CA LEU A 108 4.83 3.20 4.18
C LEU A 108 5.61 1.90 4.00
N VAL A 109 5.03 0.77 4.43
CA VAL A 109 5.60 -0.57 4.19
C VAL A 109 5.73 -0.85 2.69
N VAL A 110 4.67 -0.58 1.92
CA VAL A 110 4.70 -0.75 0.46
C VAL A 110 5.74 0.16 -0.17
N GLN A 111 5.78 1.44 0.18
CA GLN A 111 6.77 2.37 -0.34
C GLN A 111 8.20 1.92 -0.01
N GLN A 112 8.46 1.48 1.23
CA GLN A 112 9.77 0.95 1.64
C GLN A 112 10.16 -0.30 0.85
N ALA A 113 9.21 -1.22 0.63
CA ALA A 113 9.47 -2.41 -0.18
C ALA A 113 9.81 -2.05 -1.64
N LEU A 114 9.08 -1.11 -2.23
CA LEU A 114 9.28 -0.67 -3.61
C LEU A 114 10.62 0.06 -3.82
N VAL A 115 11.10 0.84 -2.84
CA VAL A 115 12.42 1.49 -2.96
C VAL A 115 13.57 0.52 -2.68
N SER A 116 13.33 -0.53 -1.89
CA SER A 116 14.37 -1.48 -1.48
C SER A 116 14.56 -2.65 -2.45
N TYR A 117 13.49 -3.09 -3.13
CA TYR A 117 13.51 -4.30 -3.96
C TYR A 117 13.11 -4.02 -5.39
N GLU A 118 14.11 -4.03 -6.28
CA GLU A 118 13.93 -3.72 -7.70
C GLU A 118 13.03 -4.75 -8.41
N ASP A 119 13.21 -6.02 -8.13
CA ASP A 119 12.40 -7.10 -8.71
C ASP A 119 10.92 -6.99 -8.30
N LEU A 120 10.64 -6.63 -7.04
CA LEU A 120 9.28 -6.36 -6.58
C LEU A 120 8.70 -5.12 -7.28
N ARG A 121 9.48 -4.05 -7.37
CA ARG A 121 9.10 -2.81 -8.08
C ARG A 121 8.78 -3.08 -9.55
N ASN A 122 9.60 -3.88 -10.24
CA ASN A 122 9.43 -4.22 -11.65
C ASN A 122 8.18 -5.09 -11.92
N ARG A 123 7.73 -5.87 -10.93
CA ARG A 123 6.49 -6.65 -10.98
C ARG A 123 5.27 -5.86 -10.53
N THR A 124 5.46 -4.71 -9.92
CA THR A 124 4.35 -3.86 -9.45
C THR A 124 3.79 -3.07 -10.61
N SER A 125 2.49 -3.21 -10.84
CA SER A 125 1.78 -2.51 -11.90
C SER A 125 0.91 -1.35 -11.40
N HIS A 126 0.42 -1.43 -10.16
CA HIS A 126 -0.46 -0.43 -9.57
C HIS A 126 -0.17 -0.26 -8.08
N VAL A 127 -0.30 0.96 -7.59
CA VAL A 127 -0.19 1.30 -6.17
C VAL A 127 -1.26 2.31 -5.81
N VAL A 128 -2.11 1.95 -4.84
CA VAL A 128 -3.14 2.82 -4.28
C VAL A 128 -2.88 2.97 -2.78
N LEU A 129 -2.66 4.18 -2.32
CA LEU A 129 -2.34 4.48 -0.92
C LEU A 129 -3.47 5.29 -0.29
N PHE A 130 -4.17 4.75 0.69
CA PHE A 130 -5.22 5.44 1.44
C PHE A 130 -4.69 5.95 2.78
N GLY A 131 -4.85 7.24 3.07
CA GLY A 131 -4.49 7.85 4.35
C GLY A 131 -3.07 7.49 4.82
N THR A 132 -2.12 7.41 3.89
CA THR A 132 -0.73 7.04 4.20
C THR A 132 0.06 8.28 4.59
N PRO A 133 0.75 8.29 5.74
CA PRO A 133 1.52 9.45 6.19
C PRO A 133 2.87 9.55 5.44
N SER A 134 2.80 9.73 4.13
CA SER A 134 3.97 9.75 3.23
C SER A 134 4.89 10.95 3.46
N GLY A 135 4.33 12.08 3.91
CA GLY A 135 5.07 13.27 4.35
C GLY A 135 5.43 13.24 5.84
N GLY A 136 5.10 12.14 6.53
CA GLY A 136 5.26 12.03 7.98
C GLY A 136 4.14 12.72 8.77
N LEU A 137 4.24 12.70 10.09
CA LEU A 137 3.28 13.29 11.02
C LEU A 137 4.00 14.19 12.01
N THR A 138 3.36 15.30 12.42
CA THR A 138 3.88 16.12 13.52
C THR A 138 3.81 15.34 14.84
N LYS A 139 4.73 15.62 15.77
CA LYS A 139 4.78 15.00 17.11
C LYS A 139 3.44 15.01 17.84
N ALA A 140 2.71 16.12 17.76
CA ALA A 140 1.43 16.27 18.43
C ALA A 140 0.33 15.38 17.83
N ARG A 141 0.24 15.31 16.50
CA ARG A 141 -0.75 14.46 15.79
C ARG A 141 -0.42 12.99 15.99
N PHE A 142 0.86 12.69 15.95
CA PHE A 142 1.36 11.36 16.20
C PHE A 142 1.03 10.89 17.64
N ALA A 143 1.28 11.72 18.65
CA ALA A 143 0.95 11.41 20.04
C ALA A 143 -0.55 11.29 20.29
N ALA A 144 -1.40 12.04 19.56
CA ALA A 144 -2.86 11.94 19.65
C ALA A 144 -3.37 10.60 19.09
N PHE A 145 -2.80 10.12 17.98
CA PHE A 145 -3.16 8.84 17.37
C PHE A 145 -2.63 7.63 18.18
N TRP A 146 -1.42 7.79 18.77
CA TRP A 146 -0.68 6.68 19.37
C TRP A 146 -0.33 6.94 20.82
N LYS A 147 -1.24 7.39 21.60
CA LYS A 147 -1.07 7.82 23.01
C LYS A 147 0.00 7.10 23.84
N ARG A 148 0.78 6.17 23.27
CA ARG A 148 1.82 5.40 24.01
C ARG A 148 3.05 4.87 23.25
N GLN A 149 3.21 4.86 21.91
CA GLN A 149 4.15 3.86 21.40
C GLN A 149 5.17 4.16 20.30
N ILE A 150 5.14 5.25 19.57
CA ILE A 150 6.16 5.41 18.51
C ILE A 150 6.68 6.84 18.43
N ARG A 151 7.98 7.02 18.68
CA ARG A 151 8.66 8.33 18.71
C ARG A 151 9.22 8.81 17.35
N ASN A 152 9.23 7.98 16.30
CA ASN A 152 10.07 8.22 15.12
C ASN A 152 9.34 8.46 13.80
N MET A 153 8.04 8.72 13.80
CA MET A 153 7.28 9.10 12.60
C MET A 153 7.06 10.62 12.47
N GLU A 154 8.01 11.39 12.93
CA GLU A 154 8.00 12.83 12.70
C GLU A 154 8.14 13.11 11.21
N ALA A 155 7.53 14.20 10.73
CA ALA A 155 7.61 14.62 9.32
C ALA A 155 9.07 14.81 8.86
N GLU A 156 9.95 15.14 9.80
CA GLU A 156 11.39 15.25 9.60
C GLU A 156 12.16 14.06 10.19
N GLY A 157 11.46 12.97 10.55
CA GLY A 157 12.11 11.77 11.07
C GLY A 157 13.05 11.13 10.05
N PRO A 158 14.17 10.53 10.49
CA PRO A 158 15.20 10.00 9.59
C PRO A 158 14.65 8.98 8.60
N PHE A 159 13.68 8.16 9.01
CA PHE A 159 13.03 7.18 8.14
C PHE A 159 12.27 7.83 6.99
N ILE A 160 11.36 8.78 7.28
CA ILE A 160 10.55 9.44 6.23
C ILE A 160 11.47 10.19 5.26
N LYS A 161 12.47 10.90 5.79
CA LYS A 161 13.45 11.60 4.97
C LYS A 161 14.19 10.63 4.03
N ALA A 162 14.76 9.56 4.57
CA ALA A 162 15.46 8.55 3.78
C ALA A 162 14.56 7.89 2.73
N LEU A 163 13.30 7.59 3.10
CA LEU A 163 12.31 7.03 2.18
C LEU A 163 12.01 8.00 1.02
N ARG A 164 11.81 9.29 1.31
CA ARG A 164 11.55 10.33 0.29
C ARG A 164 12.76 10.53 -0.63
N GLU A 165 13.97 10.66 -0.05
CA GLU A 165 15.19 10.77 -0.83
C GLU A 165 15.36 9.59 -1.81
N LYS A 166 15.11 8.37 -1.33
CA LYS A 166 15.21 7.17 -2.15
C LYS A 166 14.12 7.09 -3.21
N TRP A 167 12.88 7.50 -2.87
CA TRP A 167 11.76 7.57 -3.80
C TRP A 167 12.05 8.51 -4.97
N THR A 168 12.56 9.72 -4.66
CA THR A 168 12.95 10.71 -5.66
C THR A 168 14.16 10.27 -6.47
N SER A 169 15.18 9.68 -5.85
CA SER A 169 16.37 9.18 -6.56
C SER A 169 16.04 8.11 -7.59
N LEU A 170 15.00 7.31 -7.33
CA LEU A 170 14.46 6.31 -8.25
C LEU A 170 13.43 6.89 -9.23
N LYS A 171 13.17 8.20 -9.20
CA LYS A 171 12.19 8.92 -10.03
C LYS A 171 10.76 8.39 -9.91
N LEU A 172 10.41 7.83 -8.75
CA LEU A 172 9.08 7.26 -8.52
C LEU A 172 8.01 8.33 -8.30
N ASP A 173 8.40 9.57 -8.08
CA ASP A 173 7.54 10.76 -8.04
C ASP A 173 7.19 11.28 -9.44
N SER A 174 8.10 11.20 -10.39
CA SER A 174 7.97 11.82 -11.72
C SER A 174 7.70 10.82 -12.85
N ALA A 175 8.19 9.59 -12.72
CA ALA A 175 8.06 8.55 -13.74
C ALA A 175 7.99 7.14 -13.10
N PRO A 176 6.99 6.86 -12.24
CA PRO A 176 6.86 5.53 -11.64
C PRO A 176 6.61 4.47 -12.72
N PRO A 177 7.18 3.25 -12.58
CA PRO A 177 6.92 2.16 -13.51
C PRO A 177 5.53 1.53 -13.33
N PHE A 178 4.71 2.06 -12.43
CA PHE A 178 3.37 1.60 -12.08
C PHE A 178 2.37 2.75 -12.08
N ALA A 179 1.09 2.44 -12.25
CA ALA A 179 0.03 3.40 -12.00
C ALA A 179 -0.03 3.70 -10.50
N PHE A 180 -0.07 4.99 -10.13
CA PHE A 180 0.03 5.43 -8.75
C PHE A 180 -1.05 6.42 -8.40
N VAL A 181 -1.69 6.24 -7.25
CA VAL A 181 -2.56 7.23 -6.64
C VAL A 181 -2.40 7.25 -5.11
N ALA A 182 -2.31 8.45 -4.55
CA ALA A 182 -2.39 8.70 -3.13
C ALA A 182 -3.76 9.30 -2.80
N VAL A 183 -4.45 8.75 -1.82
CA VAL A 183 -5.82 9.12 -1.48
C VAL A 183 -5.87 9.59 -0.03
N ALA A 184 -6.41 10.78 0.20
CA ALA A 184 -6.64 11.31 1.53
C ALA A 184 -8.13 11.27 1.89
N GLY A 185 -8.43 11.11 3.18
CA GLY A 185 -9.76 11.35 3.72
C GLY A 185 -9.98 12.84 3.96
N GLU A 186 -11.08 13.39 3.48
CA GLU A 186 -11.41 14.82 3.61
C GLU A 186 -11.34 15.32 5.05
N THR A 187 -11.78 14.49 5.99
CA THR A 187 -11.84 14.83 7.43
C THR A 187 -10.84 14.02 8.25
N ASP A 188 -9.78 13.49 7.62
CA ASP A 188 -8.75 12.73 8.33
C ASP A 188 -7.89 13.65 9.19
N GLN A 189 -8.15 13.62 10.50
CA GLN A 189 -7.40 14.38 11.49
C GLN A 189 -6.13 13.68 11.96
N PHE A 190 -5.99 12.38 11.69
CA PHE A 190 -4.81 11.60 12.07
C PHE A 190 -3.70 11.72 11.03
N VAL A 191 -4.04 11.44 9.78
CA VAL A 191 -3.15 11.64 8.65
C VAL A 191 -3.80 12.69 7.74
N PRO A 192 -3.50 13.97 7.96
CA PRO A 192 -4.14 15.04 7.21
C PRO A 192 -3.81 14.94 5.72
N PRO A 193 -4.67 15.48 4.84
CA PRO A 193 -4.47 15.44 3.40
C PRO A 193 -3.07 15.86 2.97
N GLU A 194 -2.50 16.88 3.60
CA GLU A 194 -1.15 17.35 3.30
C GLU A 194 -0.10 16.23 3.47
N SER A 195 -0.16 15.48 4.58
CA SER A 195 0.77 14.39 4.86
C SER A 195 0.64 13.24 3.86
N SER A 196 -0.57 13.00 3.35
CA SER A 196 -0.83 11.94 2.36
C SER A 196 -0.42 12.34 0.95
N LEU A 197 -0.63 13.61 0.57
CA LEU A 197 -0.62 14.07 -0.82
C LEU A 197 0.60 14.91 -1.20
N GLU A 198 1.06 15.84 -0.34
CA GLU A 198 2.15 16.77 -0.67
C GLU A 198 3.45 16.11 -1.16
N PRO A 199 3.85 14.93 -0.67
CA PRO A 199 5.06 14.29 -1.18
C PRO A 199 4.99 13.84 -2.65
N PHE A 200 3.84 13.94 -3.28
CA PHE A 200 3.59 13.45 -4.63
C PHE A 200 3.05 14.54 -5.56
N PRO A 201 3.20 14.40 -6.89
CA PRO A 201 2.58 15.31 -7.84
C PRO A 201 1.06 15.38 -7.66
N GLN A 202 0.48 16.58 -7.79
CA GLN A 202 -0.98 16.76 -7.66
C GLN A 202 -1.81 15.86 -8.57
N SER A 203 -1.28 15.53 -9.75
CA SER A 203 -1.95 14.63 -10.71
C SER A 203 -2.13 13.19 -10.21
N THR A 204 -1.46 12.83 -9.11
CA THR A 204 -1.53 11.50 -8.50
C THR A 204 -2.25 11.52 -7.15
N GLY A 205 -2.80 12.66 -6.75
CA GLY A 205 -3.55 12.84 -5.51
C GLY A 205 -5.05 12.82 -5.72
N ASP A 206 -5.78 12.25 -4.76
CA ASP A 206 -7.24 12.31 -4.69
C ASP A 206 -7.71 12.49 -3.23
N VAL A 207 -8.91 13.04 -3.06
CA VAL A 207 -9.52 13.24 -1.75
C VAL A 207 -10.94 12.65 -1.77
N ILE A 208 -11.24 11.80 -0.80
CA ILE A 208 -12.55 11.18 -0.67
C ILE A 208 -13.22 11.52 0.67
N PRO A 209 -14.54 11.49 0.74
CA PRO A 209 -15.25 11.67 2.00
C PRO A 209 -14.80 10.68 3.08
N GLY A 210 -14.79 11.14 4.33
CA GLY A 210 -14.50 10.32 5.49
C GLY A 210 -13.22 10.70 6.22
N ASN A 211 -13.08 10.10 7.39
CA ASN A 211 -11.88 10.20 8.23
C ASN A 211 -10.94 9.01 7.99
N HIS A 212 -9.88 8.91 8.79
CA HIS A 212 -8.85 7.86 8.66
C HIS A 212 -9.38 6.42 8.56
N LEU A 213 -10.51 6.13 9.17
CA LEU A 213 -11.13 4.81 9.17
C LEU A 213 -12.31 4.71 8.22
N THR A 214 -13.16 5.75 8.21
CA THR A 214 -14.41 5.73 7.44
C THR A 214 -14.21 5.97 5.94
N MET A 215 -13.05 6.49 5.52
CA MET A 215 -12.69 6.58 4.11
C MET A 215 -12.67 5.21 3.38
N LEU A 216 -12.54 4.11 4.13
CA LEU A 216 -12.59 2.74 3.62
C LEU A 216 -13.95 2.06 3.82
N ASP A 217 -14.96 2.77 4.35
CA ASP A 217 -16.31 2.21 4.52
C ASP A 217 -16.98 2.11 3.16
N ALA A 218 -17.18 0.88 2.70
CA ALA A 218 -17.85 0.58 1.44
C ALA A 218 -19.14 -0.19 1.72
N GLU A 219 -20.29 0.41 1.41
CA GLU A 219 -21.59 -0.25 1.49
C GLU A 219 -22.06 -0.78 0.13
N SER A 220 -21.46 -0.27 -0.95
CA SER A 220 -21.75 -0.69 -2.32
C SER A 220 -20.49 -0.60 -3.21
N ALA A 221 -20.60 -1.09 -4.43
CA ALA A 221 -19.54 -0.99 -5.43
C ALA A 221 -19.25 0.46 -5.86
N GLU A 222 -20.23 1.37 -5.70
CA GLU A 222 -20.12 2.80 -6.02
C GLU A 222 -19.40 3.61 -4.94
N ALA A 223 -19.06 2.99 -3.80
CA ALA A 223 -18.31 3.67 -2.74
C ALA A 223 -17.00 4.27 -3.28
N PRO A 224 -16.65 5.52 -2.92
CA PRO A 224 -15.49 6.22 -3.48
C PRO A 224 -14.19 5.43 -3.41
N CYS A 225 -13.92 4.75 -2.30
CA CYS A 225 -12.72 3.92 -2.16
C CYS A 225 -12.70 2.74 -3.13
N VAL A 226 -13.85 2.11 -3.41
CA VAL A 226 -13.97 1.01 -4.39
C VAL A 226 -13.75 1.56 -5.79
N GLN A 227 -14.41 2.68 -6.12
CA GLN A 227 -14.32 3.29 -7.45
C GLN A 227 -12.90 3.74 -7.79
N ILE A 228 -12.16 4.33 -6.85
CA ILE A 228 -10.75 4.68 -7.07
C ILE A 228 -9.90 3.44 -7.36
N ILE A 229 -10.06 2.37 -6.57
CA ILE A 229 -9.33 1.13 -6.82
C ILE A 229 -9.65 0.59 -8.23
N LEU A 230 -10.92 0.51 -8.60
CA LEU A 230 -11.35 0.06 -9.93
C LEU A 230 -10.82 0.97 -11.04
N GLN A 231 -10.89 2.28 -10.87
CA GLN A 231 -10.37 3.23 -11.86
C GLN A 231 -8.87 3.07 -12.10
N VAL A 232 -8.10 2.88 -11.03
CA VAL A 232 -6.64 2.70 -11.15
C VAL A 232 -6.30 1.35 -11.78
N LEU A 233 -6.94 0.27 -11.34
CA LEU A 233 -6.67 -1.08 -11.84
C LEU A 233 -7.16 -1.31 -13.27
N CYS A 234 -8.24 -0.62 -13.68
CA CYS A 234 -8.86 -0.79 -15.00
C CYS A 234 -8.48 0.31 -16.01
N LYS A 235 -7.78 1.38 -15.56
CA LYS A 235 -7.16 2.33 -16.48
C LYS A 235 -5.96 1.65 -17.11
N ASP A 236 -6.20 1.15 -18.31
CA ASP A 236 -5.26 0.67 -19.30
C ASP A 236 -3.98 0.02 -18.77
N ALA A 237 -4.02 -1.28 -18.72
CA ALA A 237 -2.88 -2.07 -19.10
C ALA A 237 -2.56 -1.75 -20.58
N ALA A 238 -2.00 -0.58 -20.88
CA ALA A 238 -1.32 -0.37 -22.15
C ALA A 238 -0.26 -1.48 -22.24
N PRO A 239 -0.26 -2.30 -23.31
CA PRO A 239 0.61 -3.44 -23.41
C PRO A 239 2.06 -2.96 -23.33
N GLN A 240 2.77 -3.31 -22.28
CA GLN A 240 4.22 -3.10 -22.11
C GLN A 240 5.05 -3.91 -23.11
N GLY A 241 4.47 -4.27 -24.28
CA GLY A 241 5.09 -5.02 -25.37
C GLY A 241 5.66 -4.21 -26.52
N ALA A 242 5.57 -2.87 -26.51
CA ALA A 242 5.96 -2.06 -27.68
C ALA A 242 7.24 -1.23 -27.52
N ARG A 243 8.04 -1.39 -26.48
CA ARG A 243 9.26 -0.60 -26.27
C ARG A 243 10.59 -1.32 -26.60
N SER A 244 10.55 -2.53 -27.16
CA SER A 244 11.78 -3.28 -27.48
C SER A 244 11.99 -3.63 -28.94
N ALA A 245 11.38 -2.94 -29.90
CA ALA A 245 11.55 -3.25 -31.33
C ALA A 245 11.89 -2.03 -32.21
N ALA A 246 12.63 -1.06 -31.69
CA ALA A 246 13.12 0.02 -32.57
C ALA A 246 14.52 0.47 -32.12
N LYS A 247 15.54 -0.32 -32.45
CA LYS A 247 16.91 0.12 -32.77
C LYS A 247 17.83 -1.09 -32.98
N VAL A 248 17.66 -1.78 -34.10
CA VAL A 248 18.77 -2.39 -34.83
C VAL A 248 18.40 -2.29 -36.31
N SER A 249 18.93 -1.28 -36.98
CA SER A 249 19.27 -1.36 -38.40
C SER A 249 20.11 -0.14 -38.75
N ILE A 250 21.38 -0.46 -39.05
CA ILE A 250 22.39 0.20 -39.86
C ILE A 250 22.94 1.52 -39.33
#